data_a5043bffa2138847bddbdf8ac5c35553
#
_entry.id   a5043bffa2138847bddbdf8ac5c35553
#
_cell.length_a   1.000
_cell.length_b   1.000
_cell.length_c   1.000
_cell.angle_alpha   90.00
_cell.angle_beta   90.00
_cell.angle_gamma   90.00
#
_symmetry.space_group_name_H-M   'P 1'
#
loop_
_entity.id
_entity.type
_entity.pdbx_description
1 polymer ?
#
loop_
_entity_poly.entity_id
_entity_poly.type
_entity_poly.pdbx_seq_one_letter_code
_entity_poly.pdbx_strand_id
1 'polypeptide(L)'
;MKTLKKTIMVLLVIIAIPLIIALFVSKDFKSEGEIVINKPKQEVFEYIKYVKNQDNFGVWQLSDPNIKTTSEGEDGTVGFKYSWDSEKLGKGAQVITNIIDGERMESDMYFYDYDETANKSYISVDEKSPNESIVKWGIEGDYTYPWNLMGLFFSMDDDFNKGLENLKKILEAQESPKTDIQKLSEYYQKTADKLRERIAGLSKEQMHFKPSEESWSISQCAEHIILTENMIFGMIKESMEKPANPERRGDIKYSDEEILKMVTDRSEKYKAPEILIAKGKYDNPDTALEDFQHQRAEILSFARNTSIEDLRNHISDGPAGATDTYQSLLFLAGHTA
;
A
#
# COMPACT_ATOMS: atom_id res chain seq x y z
N MET A 1 45.24 -54.19 -27.95
CA MET A 1 44.20 -53.80 -28.94
C MET A 1 42.78 -54.22 -28.56
N LYS A 2 42.48 -55.45 -28.09
CA LYS A 2 41.12 -55.90 -27.74
C LYS A 2 40.55 -55.14 -26.53
N THR A 3 41.37 -54.89 -25.54
CA THR A 3 40.93 -54.09 -24.31
C THR A 3 40.63 -52.64 -24.66
N LEU A 4 41.48 -51.97 -25.47
CA LEU A 4 41.24 -50.59 -25.91
C LEU A 4 39.93 -50.46 -26.69
N LYS A 5 39.69 -51.42 -27.65
CA LYS A 5 38.40 -51.43 -28.38
C LYS A 5 37.20 -51.61 -27.47
N LYS A 6 37.28 -52.46 -26.41
CA LYS A 6 36.18 -52.63 -25.43
C LYS A 6 35.97 -51.35 -24.60
N THR A 7 37.04 -50.69 -24.17
CA THR A 7 36.95 -49.42 -23.42
C THR A 7 36.32 -48.32 -24.27
N ILE A 8 36.72 -48.18 -25.52
CA ILE A 8 36.12 -47.21 -26.47
C ILE A 8 34.64 -47.51 -26.69
N MET A 9 34.26 -48.78 -26.87
CA MET A 9 32.87 -49.18 -27.06
C MET A 9 32.02 -48.88 -25.83
N VAL A 10 32.50 -49.11 -24.61
CA VAL A 10 31.82 -48.76 -23.37
C VAL A 10 31.63 -47.25 -23.23
N LEU A 11 32.65 -46.46 -23.54
CA LEU A 11 32.57 -45.00 -23.55
C LEU A 11 31.54 -44.48 -24.55
N LEU A 12 31.49 -45.02 -25.76
CA LEU A 12 30.49 -44.67 -26.76
C LEU A 12 29.07 -44.98 -26.30
N VAL A 13 28.85 -46.11 -25.61
CA VAL A 13 27.56 -46.49 -25.07
C VAL A 13 27.15 -45.53 -23.92
N ILE A 14 28.09 -45.17 -23.04
CA ILE A 14 27.83 -44.19 -21.94
C ILE A 14 27.42 -42.83 -22.48
N ILE A 15 28.01 -42.40 -23.60
CA ILE A 15 27.64 -41.11 -24.26
C ILE A 15 26.34 -41.25 -25.07
N ALA A 16 26.16 -42.37 -25.78
CA ALA A 16 25.00 -42.58 -26.67
C ALA A 16 23.68 -42.68 -25.87
N ILE A 17 23.70 -43.35 -24.72
CA ILE A 17 22.48 -43.53 -23.91
C ILE A 17 21.85 -42.20 -23.52
N PRO A 18 22.54 -41.24 -22.90
CA PRO A 18 21.97 -39.90 -22.58
C PRO A 18 21.46 -39.18 -23.82
N LEU A 19 22.21 -39.20 -24.91
CA LEU A 19 21.79 -38.55 -26.16
C LEU A 19 20.51 -39.16 -26.72
N ILE A 20 20.35 -40.49 -26.65
CA ILE A 20 19.10 -41.16 -27.06
C ILE A 20 17.96 -40.81 -26.14
N ILE A 21 18.20 -40.78 -24.83
CA ILE A 21 17.16 -40.37 -23.84
C ILE A 21 16.71 -38.92 -24.12
N ALA A 22 17.63 -38.02 -24.40
CA ALA A 22 17.34 -36.62 -24.72
C ALA A 22 16.39 -36.44 -25.92
N LEU A 23 16.30 -37.40 -26.84
CA LEU A 23 15.34 -37.35 -27.94
C LEU A 23 13.89 -37.54 -27.51
N PHE A 24 13.68 -38.14 -26.35
CA PHE A 24 12.34 -38.46 -25.80
C PHE A 24 11.95 -37.56 -24.63
N VAL A 25 12.85 -36.75 -24.09
CA VAL A 25 12.59 -35.78 -23.03
C VAL A 25 12.06 -34.49 -23.66
N SER A 26 11.03 -33.87 -23.03
CA SER A 26 10.53 -32.57 -23.47
C SER A 26 11.64 -31.53 -23.47
N LYS A 27 11.60 -30.66 -24.46
CA LYS A 27 12.46 -29.48 -24.49
C LYS A 27 11.87 -28.34 -23.68
N ASP A 28 10.53 -28.27 -23.59
CA ASP A 28 9.85 -27.22 -22.84
C ASP A 28 10.16 -27.34 -21.35
N PHE A 29 10.47 -26.23 -20.73
CA PHE A 29 10.57 -26.14 -19.29
C PHE A 29 9.71 -24.99 -18.75
N LYS A 30 9.25 -25.16 -17.54
CA LYS A 30 8.61 -24.11 -16.75
C LYS A 30 9.05 -24.26 -15.31
N SER A 31 9.42 -23.15 -14.68
CA SER A 31 9.67 -23.04 -13.23
C SER A 31 8.92 -21.85 -12.68
N GLU A 32 8.24 -22.03 -11.53
CA GLU A 32 7.41 -21.03 -10.92
C GLU A 32 7.40 -21.17 -9.40
N GLY A 33 7.45 -20.05 -8.70
CA GLY A 33 7.16 -19.95 -7.26
C GLY A 33 5.84 -19.22 -7.03
N GLU A 34 5.21 -19.48 -5.88
CA GLU A 34 3.97 -18.82 -5.44
C GLU A 34 4.04 -18.51 -3.95
N ILE A 35 3.57 -17.33 -3.54
CA ILE A 35 3.49 -16.93 -2.12
C ILE A 35 2.28 -16.05 -1.84
N VAL A 36 1.78 -16.09 -0.61
CA VAL A 36 0.79 -15.14 -0.10
C VAL A 36 1.52 -14.03 0.67
N ILE A 37 1.24 -12.78 0.30
CA ILE A 37 1.76 -11.55 0.94
C ILE A 37 0.59 -10.82 1.60
N ASN A 38 0.76 -10.39 2.87
CA ASN A 38 -0.26 -9.66 3.63
C ASN A 38 -0.24 -8.16 3.28
N LYS A 39 -0.57 -7.86 2.02
CA LYS A 39 -0.66 -6.51 1.44
C LYS A 39 -1.73 -6.47 0.37
N PRO A 40 -2.36 -5.29 0.14
CA PRO A 40 -3.29 -5.08 -0.97
C PRO A 40 -2.61 -5.33 -2.33
N LYS A 41 -3.37 -5.91 -3.28
CA LYS A 41 -2.89 -6.22 -4.64
C LYS A 41 -2.17 -5.05 -5.31
N GLN A 42 -2.75 -3.86 -5.24
CA GLN A 42 -2.18 -2.67 -5.88
C GLN A 42 -0.82 -2.27 -5.28
N GLU A 43 -0.67 -2.36 -3.95
CA GLU A 43 0.60 -2.06 -3.28
C GLU A 43 1.70 -3.03 -3.69
N VAL A 44 1.37 -4.31 -3.80
CA VAL A 44 2.31 -5.34 -4.26
C VAL A 44 2.70 -5.09 -5.72
N PHE A 45 1.71 -4.82 -6.60
CA PHE A 45 1.96 -4.58 -8.02
C PHE A 45 2.87 -3.38 -8.26
N GLU A 46 2.64 -2.26 -7.55
CA GLU A 46 3.48 -1.05 -7.63
C GLU A 46 4.95 -1.31 -7.29
N TYR A 47 5.26 -2.38 -6.55
CA TYR A 47 6.63 -2.76 -6.25
C TYR A 47 7.21 -3.73 -7.30
N ILE A 48 6.44 -4.76 -7.71
CA ILE A 48 6.94 -5.85 -8.57
C ILE A 48 7.02 -5.47 -10.06
N LYS A 49 6.32 -4.42 -10.51
CA LYS A 49 6.38 -3.96 -11.90
C LYS A 49 7.75 -3.41 -12.31
N TYR A 50 8.58 -3.01 -11.35
CA TYR A 50 9.92 -2.50 -11.58
C TYR A 50 10.94 -3.64 -11.54
N VAL A 51 11.64 -3.84 -12.66
CA VAL A 51 12.66 -4.91 -12.78
C VAL A 51 13.81 -4.70 -11.80
N LYS A 52 14.25 -3.46 -11.59
CA LYS A 52 15.34 -3.15 -10.64
C LYS A 52 15.02 -3.55 -9.20
N ASN A 53 13.74 -3.62 -8.82
CA ASN A 53 13.38 -4.08 -7.49
C ASN A 53 13.72 -5.55 -7.24
N GLN A 54 13.90 -6.35 -8.32
CA GLN A 54 14.35 -7.74 -8.22
C GLN A 54 15.75 -7.86 -7.60
N ASP A 55 16.58 -6.82 -7.68
CA ASP A 55 17.90 -6.76 -7.04
C ASP A 55 17.81 -6.87 -5.51
N ASN A 56 16.66 -6.49 -4.92
CA ASN A 56 16.45 -6.52 -3.48
C ASN A 56 15.96 -7.88 -2.96
N PHE A 57 15.36 -8.72 -3.81
CA PHE A 57 14.74 -9.97 -3.37
C PHE A 57 15.13 -11.20 -4.19
N GLY A 58 15.56 -11.06 -5.44
CA GLY A 58 15.93 -12.19 -6.28
C GLY A 58 17.19 -12.89 -5.77
N VAL A 59 17.11 -14.22 -5.62
CA VAL A 59 18.25 -14.99 -5.08
C VAL A 59 19.48 -14.91 -5.98
N TRP A 60 19.28 -14.82 -7.28
CA TRP A 60 20.38 -14.70 -8.26
C TRP A 60 21.11 -13.37 -8.08
N GLN A 61 20.40 -12.26 -8.04
CA GLN A 61 20.97 -10.92 -7.84
C GLN A 61 21.70 -10.82 -6.50
N LEU A 62 21.08 -11.35 -5.44
CA LEU A 62 21.67 -11.37 -4.10
C LEU A 62 22.87 -12.32 -3.97
N SER A 63 23.04 -13.28 -4.87
CA SER A 63 24.13 -14.26 -4.82
C SER A 63 25.50 -13.70 -5.23
N ASP A 64 25.53 -12.62 -6.02
CA ASP A 64 26.77 -11.98 -6.48
C ASP A 64 26.76 -10.47 -6.15
N PRO A 65 27.42 -10.06 -5.06
CA PRO A 65 27.50 -8.64 -4.70
C PRO A 65 28.34 -7.79 -5.68
N ASN A 66 29.06 -8.42 -6.61
CA ASN A 66 29.89 -7.74 -7.60
C ASN A 66 29.25 -7.72 -8.99
N ILE A 67 28.00 -8.14 -9.11
CA ILE A 67 27.25 -8.12 -10.38
C ILE A 67 27.24 -6.68 -10.94
N LYS A 68 27.60 -6.56 -12.21
CA LYS A 68 27.54 -5.27 -12.92
C LYS A 68 26.25 -5.20 -13.69
N THR A 69 25.47 -4.17 -13.45
CA THR A 69 24.18 -3.98 -14.10
C THR A 69 24.14 -2.67 -14.89
N THR A 70 23.40 -2.69 -15.99
CA THR A 70 23.09 -1.51 -16.80
C THR A 70 21.63 -1.53 -17.20
N SER A 71 21.06 -0.37 -17.46
CA SER A 71 19.65 -0.27 -17.86
C SER A 71 19.45 0.74 -18.98
N GLU A 72 18.49 0.47 -19.86
CA GLU A 72 18.06 1.31 -20.97
C GLU A 72 16.55 1.50 -20.90
N GLY A 73 16.06 2.73 -21.08
CA GLY A 73 14.64 3.06 -20.99
C GLY A 73 14.18 3.41 -19.57
N GLU A 74 12.86 3.53 -19.39
CA GLU A 74 12.21 3.82 -18.11
C GLU A 74 11.72 2.53 -17.47
N ASP A 75 12.17 2.23 -16.24
CA ASP A 75 11.77 1.01 -15.54
C ASP A 75 10.27 1.01 -15.22
N GLY A 76 9.66 -0.16 -15.32
CA GLY A 76 8.21 -0.32 -15.16
C GLY A 76 7.42 0.07 -16.44
N THR A 77 8.08 0.19 -17.59
CA THR A 77 7.43 0.41 -18.90
C THR A 77 7.86 -0.63 -19.92
N VAL A 78 7.02 -0.90 -20.93
CA VAL A 78 7.34 -1.80 -22.03
C VAL A 78 8.54 -1.29 -22.81
N GLY A 79 9.50 -2.17 -23.08
CA GLY A 79 10.76 -1.85 -23.74
C GLY A 79 11.92 -1.51 -22.79
N PHE A 80 11.66 -1.40 -21.47
CA PHE A 80 12.74 -1.28 -20.50
C PHE A 80 13.64 -2.51 -20.55
N LYS A 81 14.96 -2.29 -20.66
CA LYS A 81 15.96 -3.35 -20.70
C LYS A 81 16.89 -3.24 -19.49
N TYR A 82 17.05 -4.33 -18.77
CA TYR A 82 17.98 -4.49 -17.66
C TYR A 82 18.97 -5.57 -17.98
N SER A 83 20.28 -5.25 -18.02
CA SER A 83 21.35 -6.17 -18.39
C SER A 83 22.28 -6.39 -17.22
N TRP A 84 22.86 -7.61 -17.14
CA TRP A 84 23.84 -7.97 -16.12
C TRP A 84 25.08 -8.63 -16.73
N ASP A 85 26.21 -8.48 -16.02
CA ASP A 85 27.49 -9.16 -16.28
C ASP A 85 28.04 -9.63 -14.93
N SER A 86 28.07 -10.91 -14.69
CA SER A 86 28.45 -11.57 -13.45
C SER A 86 29.36 -12.74 -13.70
N GLU A 87 30.44 -12.89 -12.91
CA GLU A 87 31.30 -14.07 -12.96
C GLU A 87 30.57 -15.35 -12.53
N LYS A 88 29.52 -15.24 -11.70
CA LYS A 88 28.75 -16.38 -11.21
C LYS A 88 27.55 -16.73 -12.08
N LEU A 89 26.87 -15.71 -12.62
CA LEU A 89 25.60 -15.87 -13.31
C LEU A 89 25.73 -15.74 -14.83
N GLY A 90 26.94 -15.41 -15.33
CA GLY A 90 27.13 -15.10 -16.73
C GLY A 90 26.54 -13.76 -17.14
N LYS A 91 26.34 -13.59 -18.45
CA LYS A 91 25.79 -12.37 -19.05
C LYS A 91 24.38 -12.58 -19.53
N GLY A 92 23.55 -11.58 -19.31
CA GLY A 92 22.17 -11.65 -19.78
C GLY A 92 21.45 -10.31 -19.75
N ALA A 93 20.18 -10.34 -20.16
CA ALA A 93 19.29 -9.21 -20.11
C ALA A 93 17.83 -9.64 -19.89
N GLN A 94 17.08 -8.78 -19.23
CA GLN A 94 15.63 -8.85 -19.11
C GLN A 94 15.01 -7.65 -19.80
N VAL A 95 14.04 -7.87 -20.68
CA VAL A 95 13.34 -6.81 -21.43
C VAL A 95 11.85 -6.91 -21.16
N ILE A 96 11.24 -5.87 -20.61
CA ILE A 96 9.78 -5.84 -20.38
C ILE A 96 9.07 -5.85 -21.74
N THR A 97 8.22 -6.85 -21.96
CA THR A 97 7.46 -7.03 -23.20
C THR A 97 6.00 -6.67 -23.07
N ASN A 98 5.42 -6.80 -21.86
CA ASN A 98 4.01 -6.48 -21.60
C ASN A 98 3.81 -6.12 -20.14
N ILE A 99 2.83 -5.23 -19.87
CA ILE A 99 2.36 -4.88 -18.52
C ILE A 99 0.83 -4.86 -18.56
N ILE A 100 0.21 -5.69 -17.74
CA ILE A 100 -1.22 -5.63 -17.41
C ILE A 100 -1.29 -4.95 -16.05
N ASP A 101 -1.72 -3.70 -16.08
CA ASP A 101 -1.70 -2.83 -14.90
C ASP A 101 -2.47 -3.43 -13.73
N GLY A 102 -1.88 -3.40 -12.55
CA GLY A 102 -2.42 -4.01 -11.35
C GLY A 102 -2.39 -5.54 -11.33
N GLU A 103 -1.85 -6.24 -12.35
CA GLU A 103 -1.96 -7.70 -12.46
C GLU A 103 -0.64 -8.41 -12.75
N ARG A 104 0.08 -8.00 -13.82
CA ARG A 104 1.19 -8.80 -14.33
C ARG A 104 2.21 -7.97 -15.13
N MET A 105 3.48 -8.25 -14.92
CA MET A 105 4.57 -7.83 -15.79
C MET A 105 5.18 -9.06 -16.47
N GLU A 106 5.35 -8.99 -17.78
CA GLU A 106 5.97 -10.03 -18.61
C GLU A 106 7.24 -9.49 -19.24
N SER A 107 8.21 -10.36 -19.41
CA SER A 107 9.52 -9.99 -19.96
C SER A 107 10.16 -11.14 -20.76
N ASP A 108 11.03 -10.77 -21.68
CA ASP A 108 11.97 -11.66 -22.34
C ASP A 108 13.27 -11.68 -21.56
N MET A 109 13.74 -12.89 -21.22
CA MET A 109 14.96 -13.13 -20.47
C MET A 109 15.99 -13.79 -21.39
N TYR A 110 17.16 -13.17 -21.54
CA TYR A 110 18.26 -13.64 -22.38
C TYR A 110 19.44 -14.07 -21.52
N PHE A 111 20.03 -15.24 -21.85
CA PHE A 111 21.23 -15.77 -21.18
C PHE A 111 22.32 -15.93 -22.24
N TYR A 112 23.08 -14.88 -22.52
CA TYR A 112 24.01 -14.77 -23.65
C TYR A 112 25.15 -15.77 -23.65
N ASP A 113 25.50 -16.34 -22.49
CA ASP A 113 26.58 -17.36 -22.41
C ASP A 113 26.10 -18.76 -22.82
N TYR A 114 24.76 -18.95 -22.95
CA TYR A 114 24.18 -20.26 -23.28
C TYR A 114 23.45 -20.27 -24.62
N ASP A 115 22.57 -19.30 -24.83
CA ASP A 115 21.74 -19.19 -26.03
C ASP A 115 21.30 -17.72 -26.20
N GLU A 116 21.10 -17.29 -27.44
CA GLU A 116 20.52 -15.97 -27.77
C GLU A 116 18.98 -15.99 -27.79
N THR A 117 18.38 -17.19 -27.59
CA THR A 117 16.92 -17.36 -27.58
C THR A 117 16.31 -16.74 -26.30
N ALA A 118 15.22 -15.99 -26.47
CA ALA A 118 14.50 -15.42 -25.36
C ALA A 118 13.68 -16.49 -24.62
N ASN A 119 13.83 -16.55 -23.30
CA ASN A 119 12.91 -17.26 -22.42
C ASN A 119 11.83 -16.27 -21.92
N LYS A 120 10.62 -16.74 -21.71
CA LYS A 120 9.53 -15.91 -21.20
C LYS A 120 9.54 -15.90 -19.67
N SER A 121 9.62 -14.73 -19.07
CA SER A 121 9.52 -14.57 -17.61
C SER A 121 8.35 -13.70 -17.26
N TYR A 122 7.80 -13.89 -16.09
CA TYR A 122 6.70 -13.08 -15.59
C TYR A 122 6.69 -13.00 -14.07
N ILE A 123 6.11 -11.92 -13.57
CA ILE A 123 5.69 -11.79 -12.19
C ILE A 123 4.27 -11.24 -12.17
N SER A 124 3.38 -11.88 -11.39
CA SER A 124 1.95 -11.53 -11.34
C SER A 124 1.46 -11.47 -9.90
N VAL A 125 0.37 -10.74 -9.70
CA VAL A 125 -0.30 -10.62 -8.43
C VAL A 125 -1.81 -10.73 -8.60
N ASP A 126 -2.43 -11.59 -7.81
CA ASP A 126 -3.87 -11.79 -7.71
C ASP A 126 -4.38 -11.39 -6.33
N GLU A 127 -5.59 -10.84 -6.26
CA GLU A 127 -6.24 -10.54 -4.99
C GLU A 127 -6.75 -11.84 -4.36
N LYS A 128 -6.35 -12.10 -3.11
CA LYS A 128 -6.89 -13.19 -2.28
C LYS A 128 -7.94 -12.65 -1.31
N SER A 129 -7.70 -11.47 -0.75
CA SER A 129 -8.61 -10.67 0.07
C SER A 129 -8.17 -9.19 0.00
N PRO A 130 -8.93 -8.22 0.53
CA PRO A 130 -8.57 -6.79 0.45
C PRO A 130 -7.17 -6.44 0.96
N ASN A 131 -6.60 -7.26 1.85
CA ASN A 131 -5.27 -7.05 2.44
C ASN A 131 -4.34 -8.25 2.25
N GLU A 132 -4.66 -9.19 1.37
CA GLU A 132 -3.82 -10.33 1.05
C GLU A 132 -3.77 -10.54 -0.46
N SER A 133 -2.58 -10.78 -0.98
CA SER A 133 -2.34 -11.03 -2.39
C SER A 133 -1.57 -12.33 -2.62
N ILE A 134 -1.86 -13.01 -3.72
CA ILE A 134 -1.08 -14.15 -4.22
C ILE A 134 -0.13 -13.64 -5.26
N VAL A 135 1.17 -13.85 -5.07
CA VAL A 135 2.22 -13.47 -6.04
C VAL A 135 2.81 -14.73 -6.64
N LYS A 136 2.91 -14.75 -7.98
CA LYS A 136 3.60 -15.79 -8.76
C LYS A 136 4.75 -15.17 -9.52
N TRP A 137 5.89 -15.86 -9.51
CA TRP A 137 7.07 -15.46 -10.28
C TRP A 137 7.64 -16.68 -10.97
N GLY A 138 7.86 -16.58 -12.28
CA GLY A 138 8.30 -17.74 -13.05
C GLY A 138 8.98 -17.40 -14.37
N ILE A 139 9.50 -18.46 -14.97
CA ILE A 139 10.13 -18.46 -16.28
C ILE A 139 9.73 -19.72 -17.04
N GLU A 140 9.57 -19.60 -18.34
CA GLU A 140 9.32 -20.71 -19.26
C GLU A 140 10.14 -20.53 -20.54
N GLY A 141 10.50 -21.63 -21.16
CA GLY A 141 11.31 -21.62 -22.38
C GLY A 141 11.61 -23.02 -22.86
N ASP A 142 12.60 -23.11 -23.75
CA ASP A 142 13.00 -24.35 -24.39
C ASP A 142 14.49 -24.64 -24.15
N TYR A 143 14.79 -25.84 -23.70
CA TYR A 143 16.18 -26.34 -23.68
C TYR A 143 16.63 -26.77 -25.07
N THR A 144 17.81 -26.34 -25.47
CA THR A 144 18.48 -26.84 -26.66
C THR A 144 18.94 -28.28 -26.44
N TYR A 145 18.69 -29.15 -27.42
CA TYR A 145 19.20 -30.52 -27.38
C TYR A 145 20.74 -30.53 -27.34
N PRO A 146 21.40 -31.38 -26.53
CA PRO A 146 20.82 -32.40 -25.64
C PRO A 146 20.62 -31.93 -24.19
N TRP A 147 20.68 -30.61 -23.93
CA TRP A 147 20.61 -30.00 -22.60
C TRP A 147 19.23 -30.12 -21.94
N ASN A 148 18.21 -30.53 -22.72
CA ASN A 148 16.87 -30.82 -22.19
C ASN A 148 16.87 -31.92 -21.11
N LEU A 149 17.89 -32.76 -21.04
CA LEU A 149 18.11 -33.70 -19.94
C LEU A 149 18.27 -33.03 -18.59
N MET A 150 18.77 -31.79 -18.56
CA MET A 150 18.92 -31.04 -17.30
C MET A 150 17.58 -30.79 -16.64
N GLY A 151 16.51 -30.59 -17.40
CA GLY A 151 15.13 -30.42 -16.88
C GLY A 151 14.61 -31.61 -16.06
N LEU A 152 15.25 -32.80 -16.18
CA LEU A 152 14.92 -33.95 -15.33
C LEU A 152 15.52 -33.86 -13.92
N PHE A 153 16.51 -33.02 -13.70
CA PHE A 153 17.32 -32.99 -12.47
C PHE A 153 17.35 -31.62 -11.80
N PHE A 154 17.03 -30.56 -12.54
CA PHE A 154 17.12 -29.16 -12.07
C PHE A 154 15.80 -28.44 -12.30
N SER A 155 15.29 -27.82 -11.26
CA SER A 155 14.20 -26.85 -11.28
C SER A 155 14.65 -25.59 -10.56
N MET A 156 14.15 -24.45 -11.00
CA MET A 156 14.35 -23.15 -10.35
C MET A 156 13.23 -22.79 -9.36
N ASP A 157 12.28 -23.70 -9.12
CA ASP A 157 11.11 -23.43 -8.26
C ASP A 157 11.52 -23.02 -6.85
N ASP A 158 12.51 -23.70 -6.25
CA ASP A 158 13.04 -23.36 -4.94
C ASP A 158 13.66 -21.96 -4.88
N ASP A 159 14.33 -21.54 -5.97
CA ASP A 159 14.95 -20.22 -6.05
C ASP A 159 13.89 -19.13 -6.23
N PHE A 160 12.86 -19.35 -7.05
CA PHE A 160 11.73 -18.46 -7.14
C PHE A 160 11.00 -18.33 -5.80
N ASN A 161 10.74 -19.43 -5.12
CA ASN A 161 10.09 -19.42 -3.79
C ASN A 161 10.93 -18.65 -2.76
N LYS A 162 12.25 -18.85 -2.70
CA LYS A 162 13.13 -18.08 -1.81
C LYS A 162 13.15 -16.59 -2.15
N GLY A 163 13.16 -16.24 -3.44
CA GLY A 163 13.05 -14.85 -3.88
C GLY A 163 11.73 -14.24 -3.44
N LEU A 164 10.61 -14.95 -3.60
CA LEU A 164 9.30 -14.50 -3.13
C LEU A 164 9.22 -14.39 -1.60
N GLU A 165 9.89 -15.26 -0.83
CA GLU A 165 10.00 -15.10 0.63
C GLU A 165 10.74 -13.82 1.01
N ASN A 166 11.79 -13.44 0.27
CA ASN A 166 12.49 -12.18 0.49
C ASN A 166 11.59 -10.99 0.14
N LEU A 167 10.87 -11.05 -0.99
CA LEU A 167 9.89 -10.04 -1.39
C LEU A 167 8.82 -9.85 -0.30
N LYS A 168 8.28 -10.95 0.23
CA LYS A 168 7.31 -10.92 1.33
C LYS A 168 7.85 -10.18 2.54
N LYS A 169 9.08 -10.50 2.97
CA LYS A 169 9.73 -9.82 4.11
C LYS A 169 9.89 -8.33 3.88
N ILE A 170 10.26 -7.92 2.66
CA ILE A 170 10.42 -6.51 2.30
C ILE A 170 9.08 -5.78 2.37
N LEU A 171 8.06 -6.31 1.71
CA LEU A 171 6.76 -5.65 1.62
C LEU A 171 6.02 -5.64 2.96
N GLU A 172 6.05 -6.72 3.72
CA GLU A 172 5.39 -6.80 5.02
C GLU A 172 6.10 -5.99 6.11
N ALA A 173 7.42 -5.71 5.95
CA ALA A 173 8.14 -4.81 6.84
C ALA A 173 7.83 -3.32 6.58
N GLN A 174 7.30 -2.98 5.40
CA GLN A 174 6.88 -1.63 5.08
C GLN A 174 5.47 -1.37 5.65
N GLU A 175 5.28 -0.26 6.35
CA GLU A 175 3.93 0.18 6.68
C GLU A 175 3.20 0.52 5.38
N SER A 176 2.03 -0.07 5.16
CA SER A 176 1.17 0.31 4.02
C SER A 176 0.80 1.78 4.11
N PRO A 177 0.79 2.53 3.00
CA PRO A 177 0.29 3.89 2.99
C PRO A 177 -1.11 3.95 3.61
N LYS A 178 -1.26 4.73 4.67
CA LYS A 178 -2.55 4.85 5.35
C LYS A 178 -3.58 5.43 4.39
N THR A 179 -4.73 4.79 4.31
CA THR A 179 -5.87 5.33 3.57
C THR A 179 -6.34 6.64 4.21
N ASP A 180 -7.04 7.49 3.47
CA ASP A 180 -7.58 8.73 4.00
C ASP A 180 -8.48 8.49 5.22
N ILE A 181 -9.28 7.41 5.21
CA ILE A 181 -10.13 7.03 6.35
C ILE A 181 -9.31 6.58 7.57
N GLN A 182 -8.17 5.91 7.37
CA GLN A 182 -7.27 5.57 8.47
C GLN A 182 -6.63 6.82 9.07
N LYS A 183 -6.13 7.73 8.23
CA LYS A 183 -5.57 9.03 8.68
C LYS A 183 -6.61 9.84 9.46
N LEU A 184 -7.84 9.92 8.94
CA LEU A 184 -8.95 10.58 9.61
C LEU A 184 -9.22 9.93 10.98
N SER A 185 -9.35 8.60 11.05
CA SER A 185 -9.62 7.87 12.28
C SER A 185 -8.55 8.10 13.35
N GLU A 186 -7.27 8.08 12.96
CA GLU A 186 -6.16 8.35 13.87
C GLU A 186 -6.17 9.80 14.37
N TYR A 187 -6.52 10.74 13.51
CA TYR A 187 -6.62 12.15 13.93
C TYR A 187 -7.77 12.37 14.91
N TYR A 188 -8.92 11.72 14.69
CA TYR A 188 -10.03 11.71 15.66
C TYR A 188 -9.62 11.12 17.01
N GLN A 189 -8.90 9.99 16.99
CA GLN A 189 -8.40 9.37 18.23
C GLN A 189 -7.43 10.29 18.96
N LYS A 190 -6.43 10.85 18.24
CA LYS A 190 -5.45 11.77 18.81
C LYS A 190 -6.08 12.97 19.51
N THR A 191 -7.10 13.59 18.89
CA THR A 191 -7.77 14.76 19.48
C THR A 191 -8.69 14.38 20.63
N ALA A 192 -9.30 13.18 20.59
CA ALA A 192 -10.09 12.66 21.71
C ALA A 192 -9.20 12.34 22.94
N ASP A 193 -8.03 11.75 22.72
CA ASP A 193 -7.10 11.46 23.81
C ASP A 193 -6.58 12.74 24.47
N LYS A 194 -6.28 13.77 23.67
CA LYS A 194 -5.92 15.10 24.23
C LYS A 194 -7.03 15.70 25.10
N LEU A 195 -8.29 15.65 24.65
CA LEU A 195 -9.41 16.15 25.46
C LEU A 195 -9.50 15.36 26.78
N ARG A 196 -9.42 14.03 26.70
CA ARG A 196 -9.44 13.16 27.89
C ARG A 196 -8.32 13.51 28.87
N GLU A 197 -7.08 13.63 28.39
CA GLU A 197 -5.92 13.99 29.23
C GLU A 197 -6.09 15.33 29.94
N ARG A 198 -6.82 16.27 29.32
CA ARG A 198 -7.02 17.62 29.87
C ARG A 198 -8.12 17.69 30.91
N ILE A 199 -9.15 16.86 30.83
CA ILE A 199 -10.33 17.01 31.70
C ILE A 199 -10.59 15.81 32.62
N ALA A 200 -9.99 14.63 32.38
CA ALA A 200 -10.21 13.48 33.25
C ALA A 200 -9.77 13.75 34.69
N GLY A 201 -10.63 13.34 35.65
CA GLY A 201 -10.37 13.47 37.07
C GLY A 201 -10.49 14.87 37.64
N LEU A 202 -10.97 15.87 36.89
CA LEU A 202 -11.24 17.19 37.39
C LEU A 202 -12.47 17.16 38.34
N SER A 203 -12.42 17.97 39.43
CA SER A 203 -13.58 18.15 40.29
C SER A 203 -14.64 19.04 39.63
N LYS A 204 -15.86 19.03 40.17
CA LYS A 204 -16.95 19.94 39.73
C LYS A 204 -16.51 21.40 39.78
N GLU A 205 -15.84 21.81 40.85
CA GLU A 205 -15.31 23.17 41.03
C GLU A 205 -14.32 23.54 39.95
N GLN A 206 -13.45 22.60 39.58
CA GLN A 206 -12.47 22.80 38.49
C GLN A 206 -13.16 22.88 37.14
N MET A 207 -14.18 22.04 36.89
CA MET A 207 -14.96 22.07 35.65
C MET A 207 -15.66 23.41 35.43
N HIS A 208 -16.11 24.06 36.50
CA HIS A 208 -16.85 25.34 36.44
C HIS A 208 -15.99 26.58 36.73
N PHE A 209 -14.71 26.38 37.04
CA PHE A 209 -13.82 27.50 37.29
C PHE A 209 -13.65 28.37 36.04
N LYS A 210 -13.77 29.68 36.20
CA LYS A 210 -13.54 30.70 35.18
C LYS A 210 -12.37 31.58 35.59
N PRO A 211 -11.32 31.70 34.77
CA PRO A 211 -10.21 32.61 35.06
C PRO A 211 -10.62 34.08 35.13
N SER A 212 -11.65 34.47 34.38
CA SER A 212 -12.29 35.79 34.41
C SER A 212 -13.79 35.66 34.10
N GLU A 213 -14.56 36.73 34.32
CA GLU A 213 -15.99 36.73 33.98
C GLU A 213 -16.27 36.51 32.49
N GLU A 214 -15.37 36.98 31.63
CA GLU A 214 -15.44 36.85 30.16
C GLU A 214 -14.91 35.51 29.65
N SER A 215 -14.23 34.74 30.48
CA SER A 215 -13.65 33.43 30.11
C SER A 215 -14.68 32.32 30.22
N TRP A 216 -14.55 31.32 29.36
CA TRP A 216 -15.31 30.10 29.49
C TRP A 216 -14.69 29.17 30.53
N SER A 217 -15.56 28.45 31.24
CA SER A 217 -15.12 27.33 32.06
C SER A 217 -14.82 26.09 31.20
N ILE A 218 -14.13 25.10 31.79
CA ILE A 218 -13.87 23.82 31.12
C ILE A 218 -15.17 23.13 30.72
N SER A 219 -16.18 23.15 31.60
CA SER A 219 -17.53 22.63 31.31
C SER A 219 -18.13 23.29 30.07
N GLN A 220 -18.02 24.63 29.95
CA GLN A 220 -18.49 25.34 28.77
C GLN A 220 -17.72 25.00 27.52
N CYS A 221 -16.38 24.83 27.60
CA CYS A 221 -15.56 24.42 26.46
C CYS A 221 -15.95 23.01 25.98
N ALA A 222 -16.09 22.04 26.88
CA ALA A 222 -16.50 20.68 26.56
C ALA A 222 -17.90 20.64 25.92
N GLU A 223 -18.87 21.38 26.50
CA GLU A 223 -20.20 21.48 25.93
C GLU A 223 -20.18 22.10 24.52
N HIS A 224 -19.41 23.16 24.31
CA HIS A 224 -19.30 23.83 23.02
C HIS A 224 -18.72 22.88 21.95
N ILE A 225 -17.69 22.14 22.28
CA ILE A 225 -17.10 21.14 21.36
C ILE A 225 -18.17 20.14 20.92
N ILE A 226 -18.92 19.56 21.86
CA ILE A 226 -19.94 18.56 21.58
C ILE A 226 -21.08 19.17 20.75
N LEU A 227 -21.57 20.38 21.11
CA LEU A 227 -22.60 21.07 20.35
C LEU A 227 -22.17 21.38 18.91
N THR A 228 -20.94 21.87 18.74
CA THR A 228 -20.39 22.22 17.42
C THR A 228 -20.24 20.99 16.53
N GLU A 229 -19.69 19.90 17.08
CA GLU A 229 -19.55 18.65 16.32
C GLU A 229 -20.92 18.08 15.92
N ASN A 230 -21.91 18.08 16.81
CA ASN A 230 -23.29 17.65 16.50
C ASN A 230 -23.90 18.46 15.38
N MET A 231 -23.78 19.78 15.44
CA MET A 231 -24.36 20.68 14.46
C MET A 231 -23.73 20.46 13.08
N ILE A 232 -22.41 20.46 13.01
CA ILE A 232 -21.70 20.30 11.72
C ILE A 232 -21.90 18.89 11.16
N PHE A 233 -21.89 17.86 12.01
CA PHE A 233 -22.17 16.50 11.56
C PHE A 233 -23.61 16.34 11.04
N GLY A 234 -24.57 17.04 11.63
CA GLY A 234 -25.94 17.16 11.10
C GLY A 234 -25.95 17.75 9.67
N MET A 235 -25.22 18.86 9.46
CA MET A 235 -25.09 19.49 8.15
C MET A 235 -24.39 18.57 7.13
N ILE A 236 -23.38 17.81 7.54
CA ILE A 236 -22.72 16.81 6.71
C ILE A 236 -23.74 15.75 6.25
N LYS A 237 -24.53 15.18 7.18
CA LYS A 237 -25.55 14.19 6.82
C LYS A 237 -26.58 14.75 5.84
N GLU A 238 -27.08 15.95 6.06
CA GLU A 238 -28.01 16.62 5.12
C GLU A 238 -27.37 16.87 3.75
N SER A 239 -26.09 17.19 3.70
CA SER A 239 -25.35 17.36 2.42
C SER A 239 -25.25 16.04 1.67
N MET A 240 -24.97 14.94 2.39
CA MET A 240 -24.85 13.60 1.81
C MET A 240 -26.17 12.98 1.34
N GLU A 241 -27.33 13.50 1.80
CA GLU A 241 -28.65 13.11 1.27
C GLU A 241 -28.95 13.72 -0.11
N LYS A 242 -28.18 14.75 -0.51
CA LYS A 242 -28.32 15.40 -1.82
C LYS A 242 -27.46 14.66 -2.86
N PRO A 243 -27.74 14.82 -4.17
CA PRO A 243 -26.85 14.30 -5.21
C PRO A 243 -25.43 14.84 -5.06
N ALA A 244 -24.45 13.99 -5.35
CA ALA A 244 -23.06 14.42 -5.45
C ALA A 244 -22.90 15.55 -6.47
N ASN A 245 -21.97 16.47 -6.23
CA ASN A 245 -21.76 17.68 -7.03
C ASN A 245 -20.27 17.90 -7.35
N PRO A 246 -19.60 16.91 -7.98
CA PRO A 246 -18.15 16.95 -8.25
C PRO A 246 -17.72 18.12 -9.14
N GLU A 247 -18.64 18.73 -9.88
CA GLU A 247 -18.38 19.95 -10.65
C GLU A 247 -17.99 21.15 -9.77
N ARG A 248 -18.36 21.12 -8.49
CA ARG A 248 -17.98 22.15 -7.52
C ARG A 248 -16.58 21.98 -6.92
N ARG A 249 -15.82 20.94 -7.29
CA ARG A 249 -14.44 20.74 -6.78
C ARG A 249 -13.54 21.97 -7.05
N GLY A 250 -13.78 22.71 -8.11
CA GLY A 250 -13.07 23.95 -8.39
C GLY A 250 -13.32 25.09 -7.39
N ASP A 251 -14.37 25.01 -6.57
CA ASP A 251 -14.67 25.98 -5.52
C ASP A 251 -13.81 25.79 -4.26
N ILE A 252 -13.25 24.59 -4.07
CA ILE A 252 -12.40 24.24 -2.93
C ILE A 252 -11.06 24.96 -3.08
N LYS A 253 -10.73 25.81 -2.10
CA LYS A 253 -9.52 26.65 -2.13
C LYS A 253 -8.37 26.11 -1.31
N TYR A 254 -8.65 25.25 -0.35
CA TYR A 254 -7.70 24.79 0.66
C TYR A 254 -7.48 23.29 0.56
N SER A 255 -6.24 22.84 0.72
CA SER A 255 -5.89 21.45 0.90
C SER A 255 -6.34 20.93 2.29
N ASP A 256 -6.34 19.62 2.47
CA ASP A 256 -6.65 18.98 3.76
C ASP A 256 -5.75 19.49 4.89
N GLU A 257 -4.45 19.69 4.60
CA GLU A 257 -3.47 20.19 5.56
C GLU A 257 -3.72 21.66 5.92
N GLU A 258 -4.13 22.48 4.96
CA GLU A 258 -4.48 23.88 5.19
C GLU A 258 -5.75 24.02 6.03
N ILE A 259 -6.76 23.16 5.79
CA ILE A 259 -7.97 23.08 6.66
C ILE A 259 -7.58 22.75 8.10
N LEU A 260 -6.74 21.73 8.33
CA LEU A 260 -6.28 21.37 9.67
C LEU A 260 -5.48 22.50 10.31
N LYS A 261 -4.60 23.16 9.58
CA LYS A 261 -3.83 24.31 10.08
C LYS A 261 -4.76 25.47 10.47
N MET A 262 -5.74 25.78 9.64
CA MET A 262 -6.71 26.86 9.89
C MET A 262 -7.54 26.59 11.14
N VAL A 263 -8.11 25.39 11.27
CA VAL A 263 -8.99 25.06 12.42
C VAL A 263 -8.23 24.94 13.74
N THR A 264 -6.92 24.64 13.70
CA THR A 264 -6.10 24.53 14.91
C THR A 264 -5.37 25.83 15.27
N ASP A 265 -5.41 26.84 14.42
CA ASP A 265 -4.83 28.16 14.72
C ASP A 265 -5.63 28.85 15.84
N ARG A 266 -4.96 29.23 16.90
CA ARG A 266 -5.52 29.93 18.08
C ARG A 266 -5.01 31.38 18.20
N SER A 267 -4.38 31.91 17.15
CA SER A 267 -3.87 33.30 17.13
C SER A 267 -5.00 34.32 17.16
N GLU A 268 -6.17 33.97 16.59
CA GLU A 268 -7.36 34.82 16.60
C GLU A 268 -8.48 34.18 17.43
N LYS A 269 -9.29 35.02 18.09
CA LYS A 269 -10.45 34.59 18.87
C LYS A 269 -11.73 34.91 18.11
N TYR A 270 -12.51 33.89 17.85
CA TYR A 270 -13.84 34.06 17.26
C TYR A 270 -14.94 33.92 18.32
N LYS A 271 -15.98 34.74 18.20
CA LYS A 271 -17.16 34.59 19.07
C LYS A 271 -17.99 33.41 18.55
N ALA A 272 -18.37 32.52 19.46
CA ALA A 272 -19.30 31.45 19.14
C ALA A 272 -20.65 32.04 18.67
N PRO A 273 -21.25 31.48 17.59
CA PRO A 273 -22.64 31.79 17.24
C PRO A 273 -23.57 31.55 18.40
N GLU A 274 -24.67 32.30 18.48
CA GLU A 274 -25.61 32.24 19.62
C GLU A 274 -26.12 30.83 19.94
N ILE A 275 -26.37 30.04 18.89
CA ILE A 275 -26.80 28.62 18.97
C ILE A 275 -25.76 27.70 19.60
N LEU A 276 -24.48 28.08 19.58
CA LEU A 276 -23.33 27.31 20.10
C LEU A 276 -22.80 27.87 21.43
N ILE A 277 -23.49 28.83 22.03
CA ILE A 277 -23.11 29.36 23.36
C ILE A 277 -23.41 28.32 24.43
N ALA A 278 -22.34 27.76 24.99
CA ALA A 278 -22.40 26.75 26.05
C ALA A 278 -22.77 27.35 27.40
N LYS A 279 -23.57 26.60 28.15
CA LYS A 279 -24.07 27.02 29.50
C LYS A 279 -23.25 26.37 30.62
N GLY A 280 -22.44 25.37 30.33
CA GLY A 280 -21.67 24.63 31.30
C GLY A 280 -22.47 23.51 31.96
N LYS A 281 -23.10 22.65 31.16
CA LYS A 281 -24.00 21.59 31.67
C LYS A 281 -23.28 20.44 32.36
N TYR A 282 -21.93 20.29 32.15
CA TYR A 282 -21.18 19.17 32.66
C TYR A 282 -20.55 19.45 34.03
N ASP A 283 -21.14 18.85 35.07
CA ASP A 283 -20.61 18.86 36.43
C ASP A 283 -19.50 17.82 36.64
N ASN A 284 -19.53 16.74 35.86
CA ASN A 284 -18.60 15.64 35.91
C ASN A 284 -17.88 15.49 34.55
N PRO A 285 -16.55 15.48 34.52
CA PRO A 285 -15.77 15.27 33.27
C PRO A 285 -16.07 13.93 32.59
N ASP A 286 -16.34 12.85 33.36
CA ASP A 286 -16.62 11.54 32.79
C ASP A 286 -17.89 11.57 31.93
N THR A 287 -18.94 12.25 32.38
CA THR A 287 -20.16 12.41 31.58
C THR A 287 -19.93 13.20 30.31
N ALA A 288 -19.08 14.24 30.36
CA ALA A 288 -18.70 14.99 29.16
C ALA A 288 -17.91 14.12 28.18
N LEU A 289 -16.99 13.30 28.69
CA LEU A 289 -16.19 12.35 27.88
C LEU A 289 -17.05 11.23 27.29
N GLU A 290 -18.01 10.71 28.00
CA GLU A 290 -18.96 9.69 27.50
C GLU A 290 -19.78 10.24 26.33
N ASP A 291 -20.44 11.43 26.51
CA ASP A 291 -21.21 12.09 25.47
C ASP A 291 -20.35 12.35 24.22
N PHE A 292 -19.14 12.87 24.43
CA PHE A 292 -18.18 13.15 23.36
C PHE A 292 -17.74 11.87 22.62
N GLN A 293 -17.43 10.79 23.34
CA GLN A 293 -17.00 9.52 22.73
C GLN A 293 -18.13 8.86 21.94
N HIS A 294 -19.35 8.89 22.47
CA HIS A 294 -20.51 8.35 21.76
C HIS A 294 -20.70 9.05 20.41
N GLN A 295 -20.68 10.38 20.42
CA GLN A 295 -20.78 11.18 19.19
C GLN A 295 -19.64 10.89 18.19
N ARG A 296 -18.41 10.81 18.68
CA ARG A 296 -17.25 10.50 17.84
C ARG A 296 -17.33 9.10 17.22
N ALA A 297 -17.89 8.11 17.94
CA ALA A 297 -18.13 6.79 17.40
C ALA A 297 -19.13 6.81 16.23
N GLU A 298 -20.19 7.63 16.32
CA GLU A 298 -21.14 7.81 15.22
C GLU A 298 -20.50 8.44 13.99
N ILE A 299 -19.70 9.50 14.17
CA ILE A 299 -19.00 10.19 13.09
C ILE A 299 -18.02 9.23 12.39
N LEU A 300 -17.22 8.48 13.16
CA LEU A 300 -16.29 7.51 12.60
C LEU A 300 -16.98 6.33 11.93
N SER A 301 -18.13 5.88 12.45
CA SER A 301 -18.94 4.85 11.80
C SER A 301 -19.46 5.34 10.45
N PHE A 302 -19.96 6.57 10.38
CA PHE A 302 -20.38 7.19 9.13
C PHE A 302 -19.21 7.25 8.12
N ALA A 303 -18.04 7.77 8.53
CA ALA A 303 -16.89 7.91 7.66
C ALA A 303 -16.39 6.56 7.10
N ARG A 304 -16.42 5.49 7.93
CA ARG A 304 -15.99 4.13 7.52
C ARG A 304 -16.98 3.45 6.59
N ASN A 305 -18.27 3.78 6.68
CA ASN A 305 -19.33 3.19 5.86
C ASN A 305 -19.62 3.99 4.57
N THR A 306 -18.90 5.10 4.34
CA THR A 306 -19.03 5.94 3.15
C THR A 306 -17.80 5.81 2.29
N SER A 307 -17.95 5.65 0.97
CA SER A 307 -16.81 5.59 0.08
C SER A 307 -16.01 6.90 0.09
N ILE A 308 -14.68 6.83 -0.07
CA ILE A 308 -13.87 8.05 -0.15
C ILE A 308 -14.27 8.91 -1.35
N GLU A 309 -14.73 8.29 -2.43
CA GLU A 309 -15.24 8.97 -3.62
C GLU A 309 -16.48 9.79 -3.29
N ASP A 310 -17.45 9.23 -2.56
CA ASP A 310 -18.64 9.96 -2.12
C ASP A 310 -18.27 11.10 -1.16
N LEU A 311 -17.39 10.86 -0.19
CA LEU A 311 -16.92 11.90 0.72
C LEU A 311 -16.25 13.07 -0.01
N ARG A 312 -15.54 12.78 -1.10
CA ARG A 312 -14.86 13.81 -1.92
C ARG A 312 -15.77 14.49 -2.94
N ASN A 313 -16.87 13.85 -3.35
CA ASN A 313 -17.79 14.37 -4.39
C ASN A 313 -18.97 15.16 -3.83
N HIS A 314 -19.18 15.23 -2.52
CA HIS A 314 -20.19 16.06 -1.90
C HIS A 314 -19.52 17.33 -1.32
N ILE A 315 -19.69 18.46 -2.02
CA ILE A 315 -19.11 19.75 -1.67
C ILE A 315 -20.19 20.64 -1.10
N SER A 316 -19.92 21.24 0.06
CA SER A 316 -20.82 22.17 0.75
C SER A 316 -20.05 23.40 1.23
N ASP A 317 -20.77 24.49 1.50
CA ASP A 317 -20.20 25.70 2.06
C ASP A 317 -20.27 25.60 3.59
N GLY A 318 -19.13 25.81 4.23
CA GLY A 318 -18.95 25.73 5.68
C GLY A 318 -18.12 26.89 6.22
N PRO A 319 -17.69 26.83 7.49
CA PRO A 319 -16.89 27.89 8.12
C PRO A 319 -15.58 28.19 7.39
N ALA A 320 -15.00 27.20 6.69
CA ALA A 320 -13.79 27.33 5.90
C ALA A 320 -14.04 27.66 4.40
N GLY A 321 -15.28 28.00 4.04
CA GLY A 321 -15.70 28.15 2.63
C GLY A 321 -16.17 26.82 2.04
N ALA A 322 -16.00 26.65 0.70
CA ALA A 322 -16.35 25.39 0.06
C ALA A 322 -15.39 24.29 0.47
N THR A 323 -15.92 23.19 1.00
CA THR A 323 -15.18 22.00 1.43
C THR A 323 -15.90 20.74 0.96
N ASP A 324 -15.16 19.70 0.65
CA ASP A 324 -15.76 18.37 0.52
C ASP A 324 -16.11 17.77 1.90
N THR A 325 -16.88 16.70 1.90
CA THR A 325 -17.32 16.06 3.15
C THR A 325 -16.13 15.52 3.96
N TYR A 326 -15.08 15.01 3.32
CA TYR A 326 -13.88 14.55 4.02
C TYR A 326 -13.18 15.72 4.74
N GLN A 327 -13.03 16.87 4.07
CA GLN A 327 -12.48 18.09 4.68
C GLN A 327 -13.34 18.61 5.83
N SER A 328 -14.67 18.52 5.71
CA SER A 328 -15.58 18.88 6.80
C SER A 328 -15.40 17.96 8.02
N LEU A 329 -15.18 16.67 7.81
CA LEU A 329 -14.83 15.73 8.88
C LEU A 329 -13.46 16.04 9.51
N LEU A 330 -12.45 16.42 8.71
CA LEU A 330 -11.16 16.89 9.23
C LEU A 330 -11.30 18.16 10.07
N PHE A 331 -12.12 19.11 9.63
CA PHE A 331 -12.41 20.32 10.37
C PHE A 331 -13.00 20.01 11.74
N LEU A 332 -13.97 19.10 11.82
CA LEU A 332 -14.54 18.64 13.10
C LEU A 332 -13.49 18.10 14.05
N ALA A 333 -12.64 17.18 13.56
CA ALA A 333 -11.58 16.60 14.37
C ALA A 333 -10.56 17.65 14.86
N GLY A 334 -10.24 18.62 14.00
CA GLY A 334 -9.32 19.72 14.29
C GLY A 334 -9.88 20.74 15.28
N HIS A 335 -11.21 20.95 15.29
CA HIS A 335 -11.85 21.90 16.21
C HIS A 335 -11.65 21.53 17.68
N THR A 336 -11.49 20.25 18.00
CA THR A 336 -11.19 19.74 19.35
C THR A 336 -9.73 19.83 19.76
N ALA A 337 -8.78 20.02 18.81
CA ALA A 337 -7.34 19.90 19.01
C ALA A 337 -6.69 20.95 19.94
#